data_b692fdf8035e43b9a4777c0baf603fff
#
_entry.id   b692fdf8035e43b9a4777c0baf603fff
#
_cell.length_a   1.000
_cell.length_b   1.000
_cell.length_c   1.000
_cell.angle_alpha   90.00
_cell.angle_beta   90.00
_cell.angle_gamma   90.00
#
_symmetry.space_group_name_H-M   'P 1'
#
loop_
_entity.id
_entity.type
_entity.pdbx_description
1 polymer ?
#
loop_
_entity_poly.entity_id
_entity_poly.type
_entity_poly.pdbx_seq_one_letter_code
_entity_poly.pdbx_strand_id
1 'polypeptide(L)'
;TPTAQLRIEHYPRRRLRFTSLTWADSLPVGEKIVAGHWWQKGSSGTQLAVAEQTAKLLHLKIGSQMGFQAGNQKFVATVVALYRSDGQHVYARSQYILPSGVLMGQPVIWYGAFHADPDHVADVERALYAAYPTVTVINVADVMEIIRNVVDQIATIIRFLAGFAMLAGGIILASSVTATRFQRVREVAILKSLGAL
;
A
#
# COMPACT_ATOMS: atom_id res chain seq x y z
N THR A 1 -17.01 -4.71 -7.57
CA THR A 1 -17.37 -4.49 -6.17
C THR A 1 -17.84 -3.05 -6.03
N PRO A 2 -19.05 -2.80 -5.51
CA PRO A 2 -19.53 -1.42 -5.30
C PRO A 2 -18.81 -0.80 -4.11
N THR A 3 -18.48 0.47 -4.20
CA THR A 3 -17.84 1.22 -3.11
C THR A 3 -18.50 2.58 -2.95
N ALA A 4 -18.98 2.88 -1.76
CA ALA A 4 -19.52 4.19 -1.39
C ALA A 4 -18.50 5.00 -0.61
N GLN A 5 -18.41 6.30 -0.88
CA GLN A 5 -17.58 7.22 -0.08
C GLN A 5 -18.36 7.74 1.10
N LEU A 6 -17.81 7.64 2.29
CA LEU A 6 -18.48 7.90 3.55
C LEU A 6 -17.74 8.83 4.48
N ARG A 7 -18.53 9.53 5.30
CA ARG A 7 -18.08 10.39 6.38
C ARG A 7 -18.28 9.68 7.72
N ILE A 8 -17.26 9.47 8.52
CA ILE A 8 -17.36 8.90 9.87
C ILE A 8 -17.56 10.03 10.87
N GLU A 9 -18.70 10.04 11.59
CA GLU A 9 -19.07 11.14 12.49
C GLU A 9 -18.68 10.90 13.97
N HIS A 10 -18.41 9.69 14.40
CA HIS A 10 -18.13 9.42 15.81
C HIS A 10 -16.72 8.90 16.02
N TYR A 11 -15.81 9.83 16.26
CA TYR A 11 -14.53 9.56 16.87
C TYR A 11 -14.22 10.63 17.90
N PRO A 12 -13.98 10.29 19.16
CA PRO A 12 -13.55 11.28 20.13
C PRO A 12 -12.15 11.75 19.73
N ARG A 13 -12.05 12.96 19.15
CA ARG A 13 -10.84 13.74 18.89
C ARG A 13 -10.12 13.59 17.56
N ARG A 14 -10.68 13.07 16.45
CA ARG A 14 -10.01 13.22 15.14
C ARG A 14 -10.99 13.46 13.98
N ARG A 15 -10.55 14.37 13.09
CA ARG A 15 -11.20 14.91 11.88
C ARG A 15 -11.93 13.83 11.08
N LEU A 16 -13.12 14.15 10.62
CA LEU A 16 -13.88 13.46 9.60
C LEU A 16 -12.97 12.96 8.48
N ARG A 17 -12.84 11.66 8.31
CA ARG A 17 -12.09 11.06 7.21
C ARG A 17 -13.09 10.48 6.21
N PHE A 18 -12.92 10.84 4.95
CA PHE A 18 -13.56 10.09 3.87
C PHE A 18 -12.94 8.70 3.84
N THR A 19 -13.76 7.69 3.82
CA THR A 19 -13.34 6.30 3.73
C THR A 19 -14.17 5.56 2.70
N SER A 20 -13.61 4.53 2.11
CA SER A 20 -14.32 3.64 1.20
C SER A 20 -15.03 2.56 2.00
N LEU A 21 -16.29 2.36 1.68
CA LEU A 21 -17.15 1.33 2.23
C LEU A 21 -17.72 0.50 1.10
N THR A 22 -17.80 -0.79 1.28
CA THR A 22 -18.43 -1.70 0.33
C THR A 22 -19.48 -2.56 1.01
N TRP A 23 -20.23 -3.32 0.23
CA TRP A 23 -21.12 -4.34 0.76
C TRP A 23 -20.86 -5.69 0.10
N ALA A 24 -21.09 -6.75 0.85
CA ALA A 24 -20.99 -8.10 0.36
C ALA A 24 -21.88 -9.03 1.21
N ASP A 25 -22.62 -9.92 0.56
CA ASP A 25 -23.45 -10.93 1.23
C ASP A 25 -22.64 -12.14 1.67
N SER A 26 -21.55 -12.43 0.98
CA SER A 26 -20.62 -13.49 1.30
C SER A 26 -19.20 -12.94 1.46
N LEU A 27 -18.37 -13.66 2.17
CA LEU A 27 -16.97 -13.29 2.32
C LEU A 27 -16.30 -13.18 0.93
N PRO A 28 -15.73 -12.01 0.57
CA PRO A 28 -15.08 -11.85 -0.72
C PRO A 28 -13.90 -12.81 -0.88
N VAL A 29 -13.62 -13.18 -2.14
CA VAL A 29 -12.49 -14.06 -2.48
C VAL A 29 -11.17 -13.37 -2.07
N GLY A 30 -10.27 -14.12 -1.44
CA GLY A 30 -8.99 -13.60 -0.94
C GLY A 30 -9.05 -12.93 0.43
N GLU A 31 -10.24 -12.88 1.06
CA GLU A 31 -10.38 -12.39 2.42
C GLU A 31 -10.51 -13.57 3.40
N LYS A 32 -9.90 -13.43 4.59
CA LYS A 32 -9.96 -14.42 5.68
C LYS A 32 -10.44 -13.76 6.96
N ILE A 33 -11.38 -14.40 7.66
CA ILE A 33 -11.84 -13.94 8.97
C ILE A 33 -10.74 -14.22 9.99
N VAL A 34 -10.34 -13.18 10.71
CA VAL A 34 -9.35 -13.26 11.81
C VAL A 34 -10.04 -13.38 13.16
N ALA A 35 -11.18 -12.71 13.33
CA ALA A 35 -11.96 -12.77 14.55
C ALA A 35 -13.44 -12.48 14.25
N GLY A 36 -14.35 -13.04 15.05
CA GLY A 36 -15.78 -12.91 14.89
C GLY A 36 -16.35 -13.88 13.86
N HIS A 37 -17.47 -13.53 13.26
CA HIS A 37 -18.17 -14.36 12.27
C HIS A 37 -18.74 -13.49 11.16
N TRP A 38 -18.88 -14.07 9.96
CA TRP A 38 -19.55 -13.43 8.84
C TRP A 38 -21.08 -13.57 9.00
N TRP A 39 -21.81 -12.59 8.50
CA TRP A 39 -23.28 -12.62 8.52
C TRP A 39 -23.85 -13.61 7.51
N GLN A 40 -25.09 -13.97 7.71
CA GLN A 40 -25.83 -14.80 6.77
C GLN A 40 -26.34 -13.94 5.59
N LYS A 41 -26.43 -14.55 4.39
CA LYS A 41 -26.97 -13.88 3.21
C LYS A 41 -28.39 -13.37 3.49
N GLY A 42 -28.65 -12.13 3.14
CA GLY A 42 -29.94 -11.46 3.39
C GLY A 42 -30.08 -10.85 4.79
N SER A 43 -29.02 -10.82 5.58
CA SER A 43 -29.03 -10.08 6.84
C SER A 43 -29.26 -8.59 6.57
N SER A 44 -30.31 -8.03 7.18
CA SER A 44 -30.66 -6.59 7.08
C SER A 44 -30.10 -5.77 8.25
N GLY A 45 -29.32 -6.37 9.12
CA GLY A 45 -28.75 -5.71 10.28
C GLY A 45 -27.58 -4.80 9.92
N THR A 46 -27.35 -3.77 10.73
CA THR A 46 -26.20 -2.86 10.63
C THR A 46 -24.93 -3.54 11.20
N GLN A 47 -24.57 -4.67 10.61
CA GLN A 47 -23.35 -5.42 10.92
C GLN A 47 -22.19 -4.88 10.12
N LEU A 48 -20.98 -4.92 10.68
CA LEU A 48 -19.78 -4.36 10.07
C LEU A 48 -18.63 -5.36 10.15
N ALA A 49 -18.01 -5.63 9.00
CA ALA A 49 -16.70 -6.26 8.97
C ALA A 49 -15.61 -5.20 8.75
N VAL A 50 -14.55 -5.27 9.52
CA VAL A 50 -13.45 -4.30 9.50
C VAL A 50 -12.15 -4.99 9.16
N ALA A 51 -11.34 -4.37 8.30
CA ALA A 51 -9.99 -4.84 8.02
C ALA A 51 -9.13 -4.82 9.30
N GLU A 52 -8.40 -5.89 9.57
CA GLU A 52 -7.59 -6.06 10.79
C GLU A 52 -6.65 -4.89 11.06
N GLN A 53 -6.00 -4.38 10.02
CA GLN A 53 -5.09 -3.23 10.14
C GLN A 53 -5.83 -1.98 10.60
N THR A 54 -7.02 -1.74 10.05
CA THR A 54 -7.86 -0.61 10.43
C THR A 54 -8.39 -0.78 11.86
N ALA A 55 -8.80 -1.99 12.23
CA ALA A 55 -9.24 -2.29 13.58
C ALA A 55 -8.14 -2.06 14.61
N LYS A 56 -6.90 -2.47 14.32
CA LYS A 56 -5.73 -2.19 15.19
C LYS A 56 -5.45 -0.70 15.30
N LEU A 57 -5.47 0.03 14.18
CA LEU A 57 -5.21 1.47 14.16
C LEU A 57 -6.26 2.26 14.95
N LEU A 58 -7.51 1.82 14.89
CA LEU A 58 -8.65 2.47 15.52
C LEU A 58 -9.03 1.86 16.87
N HIS A 59 -8.28 0.85 17.34
CA HIS A 59 -8.52 0.12 18.59
C HIS A 59 -9.94 -0.49 18.66
N LEU A 60 -10.48 -0.94 17.51
CA LEU A 60 -11.79 -1.56 17.42
C LEU A 60 -11.73 -3.03 17.80
N LYS A 61 -12.78 -3.48 18.50
CA LYS A 61 -12.98 -4.87 18.88
C LYS A 61 -14.35 -5.35 18.37
N ILE A 62 -14.55 -6.67 18.37
CA ILE A 62 -15.88 -7.23 18.14
C ILE A 62 -16.86 -6.62 19.16
N GLY A 63 -18.03 -6.20 18.70
CA GLY A 63 -19.03 -5.47 19.47
C GLY A 63 -18.86 -3.96 19.51
N SER A 64 -17.75 -3.39 19.02
CA SER A 64 -17.58 -1.94 18.90
C SER A 64 -18.61 -1.36 17.94
N GLN A 65 -19.14 -0.18 18.25
CA GLN A 65 -20.08 0.54 17.39
C GLN A 65 -19.39 1.67 16.66
N MET A 66 -19.72 1.84 15.38
CA MET A 66 -19.22 2.91 14.53
C MET A 66 -20.38 3.63 13.85
N GLY A 67 -20.37 4.96 13.90
CA GLY A 67 -21.32 5.80 13.19
C GLY A 67 -20.80 6.14 11.80
N PHE A 68 -21.66 6.01 10.80
CA PHE A 68 -21.38 6.35 9.41
C PHE A 68 -22.40 7.32 8.88
N GLN A 69 -21.98 8.16 7.93
CA GLN A 69 -22.86 9.00 7.15
C GLN A 69 -22.62 8.74 5.66
N ALA A 70 -23.64 8.21 4.97
CA ALA A 70 -23.66 8.01 3.53
C ALA A 70 -24.62 9.01 2.90
N GLY A 71 -24.11 10.00 2.19
CA GLY A 71 -24.95 11.09 1.68
C GLY A 71 -25.70 11.78 2.83
N ASN A 72 -27.04 11.70 2.81
CA ASN A 72 -27.93 12.26 3.86
C ASN A 72 -28.31 11.23 4.94
N GLN A 73 -27.94 9.98 4.80
CA GLN A 73 -28.32 8.91 5.72
C GLN A 73 -27.24 8.68 6.77
N LYS A 74 -27.61 8.76 8.05
CA LYS A 74 -26.75 8.41 9.17
C LYS A 74 -27.17 7.05 9.72
N PHE A 75 -26.21 6.18 9.99
CA PHE A 75 -26.47 4.90 10.62
C PHE A 75 -25.31 4.48 11.52
N VAL A 76 -25.60 3.59 12.47
CA VAL A 76 -24.60 3.01 13.36
C VAL A 76 -24.46 1.53 13.01
N ALA A 77 -23.23 1.07 12.84
CA ALA A 77 -22.93 -0.33 12.58
C ALA A 77 -22.07 -0.94 13.69
N THR A 78 -22.36 -2.22 14.01
CA THR A 78 -21.65 -2.97 15.05
C THR A 78 -20.61 -3.90 14.39
N VAL A 79 -19.39 -3.86 14.87
CA VAL A 79 -18.30 -4.72 14.40
C VAL A 79 -18.58 -6.17 14.79
N VAL A 80 -18.82 -7.03 13.81
CA VAL A 80 -19.08 -8.47 14.02
C VAL A 80 -17.97 -9.36 13.48
N ALA A 81 -17.16 -8.86 12.56
CA ALA A 81 -16.04 -9.59 12.00
C ALA A 81 -14.81 -8.69 11.80
N LEU A 82 -13.63 -9.27 12.01
CA LEU A 82 -12.37 -8.71 11.57
C LEU A 82 -11.81 -9.60 10.46
N TYR A 83 -11.38 -9.01 9.36
CA TYR A 83 -10.87 -9.75 8.22
C TYR A 83 -9.49 -9.27 7.79
N ARG A 84 -8.74 -10.14 7.12
CA ARG A 84 -7.44 -9.86 6.52
C ARG A 84 -7.47 -10.25 5.06
N SER A 85 -6.98 -9.37 4.20
CA SER A 85 -6.77 -9.65 2.78
C SER A 85 -5.46 -10.42 2.57
N ASP A 86 -5.46 -11.39 1.67
CA ASP A 86 -4.25 -12.13 1.27
C ASP A 86 -3.30 -11.29 0.40
N GLY A 87 -3.76 -10.15 -0.09
CA GLY A 87 -2.97 -9.22 -0.89
C GLY A 87 -2.72 -9.65 -2.34
N GLN A 88 -3.18 -10.82 -2.75
CA GLN A 88 -2.91 -11.37 -4.08
C GLN A 88 -3.93 -10.89 -5.14
N HIS A 89 -5.07 -10.37 -4.70
CA HIS A 89 -6.12 -9.95 -5.61
C HIS A 89 -6.16 -8.43 -5.74
N VAL A 90 -6.21 -7.94 -6.98
CA VAL A 90 -6.32 -6.52 -7.33
C VAL A 90 -7.79 -6.10 -7.24
N TYR A 91 -8.32 -6.04 -6.02
CA TYR A 91 -9.64 -5.44 -5.77
C TYR A 91 -9.49 -4.11 -5.05
N ALA A 92 -10.49 -3.24 -5.22
CA ALA A 92 -10.57 -2.04 -4.38
C ALA A 92 -10.66 -2.48 -2.91
N ARG A 93 -9.60 -2.26 -2.15
CA ARG A 93 -9.52 -2.65 -0.75
C ARG A 93 -10.40 -1.72 0.07
N SER A 94 -11.58 -2.18 0.41
CA SER A 94 -12.44 -1.47 1.36
C SER A 94 -12.00 -1.78 2.78
N GLN A 95 -11.93 -0.76 3.61
CA GLN A 95 -11.59 -0.94 5.03
C GLN A 95 -12.77 -1.49 5.84
N TYR A 96 -13.96 -1.33 5.29
CA TYR A 96 -15.24 -1.67 5.94
C TYR A 96 -16.15 -2.36 4.95
N ILE A 97 -16.78 -3.44 5.36
CA ILE A 97 -17.76 -4.18 4.57
C ILE A 97 -19.06 -4.28 5.38
N LEU A 98 -20.17 -4.01 4.71
CA LEU A 98 -21.53 -4.09 5.28
C LEU A 98 -22.34 -5.19 4.56
N PRO A 99 -23.44 -5.67 5.14
CA PRO A 99 -24.43 -6.45 4.41
C PRO A 99 -25.05 -5.65 3.26
N SER A 100 -25.51 -6.35 2.21
CA SER A 100 -26.30 -5.73 1.16
C SER A 100 -27.59 -5.15 1.72
N GLY A 101 -28.03 -4.02 1.20
CA GLY A 101 -29.26 -3.36 1.64
C GLY A 101 -29.05 -2.15 2.54
N VAL A 102 -27.98 -2.07 3.34
CA VAL A 102 -27.71 -0.89 4.18
C VAL A 102 -27.40 0.36 3.36
N LEU A 103 -26.81 0.20 2.19
CA LEU A 103 -26.39 1.29 1.30
C LEU A 103 -27.30 1.45 0.06
N MET A 104 -28.49 0.88 0.08
CA MET A 104 -29.42 1.01 -1.05
C MET A 104 -29.79 2.49 -1.29
N GLY A 105 -29.75 2.92 -2.56
CA GLY A 105 -30.08 4.29 -2.96
C GLY A 105 -28.97 5.31 -2.75
N GLN A 106 -27.80 4.91 -2.27
CA GLN A 106 -26.65 5.79 -2.15
C GLN A 106 -25.84 5.84 -3.46
N PRO A 107 -25.19 6.97 -3.77
CA PRO A 107 -24.27 7.04 -4.91
C PRO A 107 -23.08 6.09 -4.69
N VAL A 108 -22.81 5.24 -5.67
CA VAL A 108 -21.77 4.22 -5.61
C VAL A 108 -20.84 4.30 -6.81
N ILE A 109 -19.60 3.88 -6.61
CA ILE A 109 -18.63 3.68 -7.68
C ILE A 109 -18.41 2.18 -7.80
N TRP A 110 -18.58 1.66 -9.00
CA TRP A 110 -18.34 0.27 -9.32
C TRP A 110 -16.91 0.07 -9.78
N TYR A 111 -16.21 -0.87 -9.17
CA TYR A 111 -14.88 -1.29 -9.60
C TYR A 111 -14.96 -2.72 -10.13
N GLY A 112 -14.40 -2.93 -11.30
CA GLY A 112 -14.19 -4.24 -11.89
C GLY A 112 -12.73 -4.41 -12.25
N ALA A 113 -12.24 -5.64 -12.22
CA ALA A 113 -10.92 -5.99 -12.75
C ALA A 113 -11.11 -7.21 -13.66
N PHE A 114 -10.43 -7.19 -14.78
CA PHE A 114 -10.39 -8.30 -15.72
C PHE A 114 -8.97 -8.43 -16.27
N HIS A 115 -8.65 -9.61 -16.75
CA HIS A 115 -7.40 -9.87 -17.43
C HIS A 115 -7.60 -9.70 -18.93
N ALA A 116 -6.77 -8.89 -19.56
CA ALA A 116 -6.73 -8.75 -21.00
C ALA A 116 -5.36 -9.17 -21.51
N ASP A 117 -5.34 -9.71 -22.74
CA ASP A 117 -4.08 -9.97 -23.45
C ASP A 117 -3.39 -8.63 -23.73
N PRO A 118 -2.09 -8.50 -23.47
CA PRO A 118 -1.33 -7.25 -23.69
C PRO A 118 -1.51 -6.68 -25.10
N ASP A 119 -1.59 -7.55 -26.12
CA ASP A 119 -1.72 -7.13 -27.52
C ASP A 119 -3.11 -6.54 -27.84
N HIS A 120 -4.12 -6.78 -27.01
CA HIS A 120 -5.50 -6.37 -27.23
C HIS A 120 -5.99 -5.30 -26.26
N VAL A 121 -5.16 -4.85 -25.32
CA VAL A 121 -5.55 -3.86 -24.31
C VAL A 121 -6.11 -2.59 -24.93
N ALA A 122 -5.45 -2.04 -25.94
CA ALA A 122 -5.88 -0.81 -26.61
C ALA A 122 -7.24 -0.95 -27.30
N ASP A 123 -7.55 -2.13 -27.85
CA ASP A 123 -8.83 -2.38 -28.51
C ASP A 123 -9.95 -2.53 -27.49
N VAL A 124 -9.68 -3.20 -26.37
CA VAL A 124 -10.63 -3.34 -25.25
C VAL A 124 -10.92 -1.97 -24.63
N GLU A 125 -9.90 -1.14 -24.39
CA GLU A 125 -10.08 0.23 -23.88
C GLU A 125 -10.96 1.06 -24.82
N ARG A 126 -10.66 1.03 -26.13
CA ARG A 126 -11.44 1.76 -27.12
C ARG A 126 -12.90 1.30 -27.18
N ALA A 127 -13.12 -0.01 -27.12
CA ALA A 127 -14.48 -0.59 -27.10
C ALA A 127 -15.24 -0.19 -25.81
N LEU A 128 -14.58 -0.21 -24.66
CA LEU A 128 -15.18 0.22 -23.40
C LEU A 128 -15.53 1.71 -23.39
N TYR A 129 -14.65 2.58 -23.86
CA TYR A 129 -14.94 4.02 -23.96
C TYR A 129 -16.07 4.32 -24.96
N ALA A 130 -16.16 3.57 -26.05
CA ALA A 130 -17.24 3.73 -27.02
C ALA A 130 -18.60 3.28 -26.44
N ALA A 131 -18.62 2.20 -25.66
CA ALA A 131 -19.84 1.66 -25.06
C ALA A 131 -20.24 2.41 -23.77
N TYR A 132 -19.26 2.84 -22.98
CA TYR A 132 -19.49 3.43 -21.65
C TYR A 132 -18.57 4.65 -21.42
N PRO A 133 -18.93 5.83 -21.92
CA PRO A 133 -18.07 7.04 -21.83
C PRO A 133 -17.74 7.50 -20.41
N THR A 134 -18.51 7.04 -19.41
CA THR A 134 -18.32 7.40 -17.99
C THR A 134 -17.40 6.43 -17.24
N VAL A 135 -16.97 5.35 -17.90
CA VAL A 135 -16.05 4.37 -17.29
C VAL A 135 -14.62 4.86 -17.43
N THR A 136 -13.86 4.84 -16.34
CA THR A 136 -12.43 5.07 -16.36
C THR A 136 -11.72 3.72 -16.38
N VAL A 137 -10.91 3.48 -17.39
CA VAL A 137 -10.08 2.28 -17.52
C VAL A 137 -8.67 2.63 -17.04
N ILE A 138 -8.10 1.77 -16.21
CA ILE A 138 -6.73 1.92 -15.71
C ILE A 138 -5.97 0.65 -16.09
N ASN A 139 -4.97 0.79 -16.95
CA ASN A 139 -4.06 -0.29 -17.28
C ASN A 139 -3.03 -0.45 -16.14
N VAL A 140 -3.16 -1.53 -15.40
CA VAL A 140 -2.26 -1.80 -14.26
C VAL A 140 -0.83 -2.12 -14.73
N ALA A 141 -0.67 -2.66 -15.95
CA ALA A 141 0.65 -2.96 -16.50
C ALA A 141 1.46 -1.68 -16.71
N ASP A 142 0.86 -0.61 -17.26
CA ASP A 142 1.52 0.68 -17.47
C ASP A 142 1.95 1.30 -16.13
N VAL A 143 1.11 1.20 -15.12
CA VAL A 143 1.43 1.67 -13.76
C VAL A 143 2.62 0.89 -13.18
N MET A 144 2.68 -0.44 -13.41
CA MET A 144 3.79 -1.26 -12.95
C MET A 144 5.08 -0.98 -13.70
N GLU A 145 5.01 -0.64 -14.98
CA GLU A 145 6.16 -0.21 -15.77
C GLU A 145 6.76 1.10 -15.23
N ILE A 146 5.92 2.08 -14.93
CA ILE A 146 6.35 3.35 -14.32
C ILE A 146 7.05 3.07 -12.99
N ILE A 147 6.49 2.21 -12.14
CA ILE A 147 7.09 1.85 -10.85
C ILE A 147 8.46 1.17 -11.06
N ARG A 148 8.58 0.24 -12.00
CA ARG A 148 9.86 -0.41 -12.33
C ARG A 148 10.91 0.60 -12.76
N ASN A 149 10.56 1.51 -13.66
CA ASN A 149 11.46 2.54 -14.14
C ASN A 149 11.98 3.44 -13.02
N VAL A 150 11.11 3.83 -12.09
CA VAL A 150 11.49 4.60 -10.89
C VAL A 150 12.45 3.81 -9.99
N VAL A 151 12.15 2.53 -9.74
CA VAL A 151 13.01 1.66 -8.93
C VAL A 151 14.39 1.47 -9.58
N ASP A 152 14.45 1.26 -10.89
CA ASP A 152 15.71 1.10 -11.63
C ASP A 152 16.54 2.40 -11.63
N GLN A 153 15.88 3.55 -11.71
CA GLN A 153 16.54 4.85 -11.60
C GLN A 153 17.15 5.04 -10.19
N ILE A 154 16.43 4.71 -9.14
CA ILE A 154 16.93 4.75 -7.76
C ILE A 154 18.11 3.78 -7.59
N ALA A 155 18.00 2.55 -8.09
CA ALA A 155 19.07 1.56 -8.03
C ALA A 155 20.34 2.05 -8.74
N THR A 156 20.19 2.76 -9.86
CA THR A 156 21.32 3.34 -10.60
C THR A 156 22.02 4.42 -9.79
N ILE A 157 21.28 5.30 -9.13
CA ILE A 157 21.83 6.34 -8.25
C ILE A 157 22.61 5.71 -7.09
N ILE A 158 22.04 4.66 -6.46
CA ILE A 158 22.70 3.95 -5.35
C ILE A 158 24.01 3.29 -5.83
N ARG A 159 24.02 2.65 -7.00
CA ARG A 159 25.23 2.03 -7.58
C ARG A 159 26.31 3.08 -7.83
N PHE A 160 25.92 4.26 -8.34
CA PHE A 160 26.85 5.36 -8.58
C PHE A 160 27.45 5.86 -7.27
N LEU A 161 26.63 6.10 -6.24
CA LEU A 161 27.09 6.52 -4.91
C LEU A 161 28.03 5.46 -4.28
N ALA A 162 27.69 4.18 -4.37
CA ALA A 162 28.53 3.09 -3.88
C ALA A 162 29.88 3.05 -4.61
N GLY A 163 29.89 3.25 -5.92
CA GLY A 163 31.12 3.36 -6.71
C GLY A 163 32.02 4.52 -6.25
N PHE A 164 31.43 5.68 -6.02
CA PHE A 164 32.16 6.84 -5.47
C PHE A 164 32.74 6.56 -4.07
N ALA A 165 31.96 5.94 -3.20
CA ALA A 165 32.41 5.58 -1.85
C ALA A 165 33.59 4.59 -1.90
N MET A 166 33.54 3.61 -2.79
CA MET A 166 34.65 2.65 -3.00
C MET A 166 35.91 3.34 -3.53
N LEU A 167 35.79 4.27 -4.49
CA LEU A 167 36.91 5.05 -4.99
C LEU A 167 37.54 5.93 -3.89
N ALA A 168 36.71 6.65 -3.16
CA ALA A 168 37.18 7.48 -2.04
C ALA A 168 37.88 6.64 -0.96
N GLY A 169 37.32 5.51 -0.57
CA GLY A 169 37.93 4.56 0.35
C GLY A 169 39.27 4.02 -0.16
N GLY A 170 39.35 3.68 -1.45
CA GLY A 170 40.59 3.26 -2.11
C GLY A 170 41.70 4.32 -2.08
N ILE A 171 41.35 5.57 -2.34
CA ILE A 171 42.29 6.71 -2.26
C ILE A 171 42.81 6.91 -0.85
N ILE A 172 41.92 6.85 0.14
CA ILE A 172 42.31 6.98 1.58
C ILE A 172 43.26 5.86 1.97
N LEU A 173 42.97 4.61 1.60
CA LEU A 173 43.85 3.49 1.89
C LEU A 173 45.22 3.63 1.23
N ALA A 174 45.25 4.01 -0.04
CA ALA A 174 46.50 4.25 -0.76
C ALA A 174 47.34 5.35 -0.12
N SER A 175 46.69 6.44 0.27
CA SER A 175 47.33 7.57 0.97
C SER A 175 47.92 7.16 2.34
N SER A 176 47.16 6.35 3.09
CA SER A 176 47.60 5.83 4.40
C SER A 176 48.82 4.93 4.31
N VAL A 177 48.82 4.01 3.33
CA VAL A 177 49.97 3.09 3.07
C VAL A 177 51.21 3.91 2.65
N THR A 178 51.03 4.92 1.81
CA THR A 178 52.14 5.75 1.35
C THR A 178 52.73 6.57 2.48
N ALA A 179 51.90 7.19 3.31
CA ALA A 179 52.35 7.95 4.48
C ALA A 179 53.17 7.09 5.47
N THR A 180 52.69 5.87 5.73
CA THR A 180 53.40 4.93 6.63
C THR A 180 54.80 4.52 6.08
N ARG A 181 54.90 4.34 4.77
CA ARG A 181 56.18 4.02 4.11
C ARG A 181 57.18 5.21 4.22
N PHE A 182 56.72 6.41 4.00
CA PHE A 182 57.58 7.60 4.14
C PHE A 182 58.07 7.83 5.58
N GLN A 183 57.27 7.57 6.56
CA GLN A 183 57.68 7.67 8.00
C GLN A 183 58.78 6.66 8.31
N ARG A 184 58.63 5.39 7.91
CA ARG A 184 59.64 4.33 8.13
C ARG A 184 61.00 4.64 7.44
N VAL A 185 60.93 5.15 6.20
CA VAL A 185 62.15 5.51 5.48
C VAL A 185 62.87 6.65 6.18
N ARG A 186 62.16 7.61 6.73
CA ARG A 186 62.72 8.75 7.49
C ARG A 186 63.33 8.32 8.82
N GLU A 187 62.73 7.40 9.54
CA GLU A 187 63.31 6.80 10.76
C GLU A 187 64.58 6.03 10.51
N VAL A 188 64.63 5.22 9.45
CA VAL A 188 65.85 4.49 9.04
C VAL A 188 66.96 5.42 8.63
N ALA A 189 66.64 6.54 7.93
CA ALA A 189 67.62 7.52 7.55
C ALA A 189 68.22 8.27 8.76
N ILE A 190 67.42 8.60 9.76
CA ILE A 190 67.88 9.23 11.02
C ILE A 190 68.73 8.27 11.85
N LEU A 191 68.33 6.99 11.99
CA LEU A 191 69.12 5.99 12.69
C LEU A 191 70.47 5.74 12.02
N LYS A 192 70.52 5.74 10.68
CA LYS A 192 71.78 5.57 9.94
C LYS A 192 72.71 6.80 10.06
N SER A 193 72.16 8.00 10.17
CA SER A 193 72.99 9.21 10.42
C SER A 193 73.53 9.31 11.84
N LEU A 194 72.95 8.61 12.81
CA LEU A 194 73.41 8.47 14.19
C LEU A 194 74.39 7.33 14.42
N GLY A 195 74.81 6.64 13.36
CA GLY A 195 75.86 5.62 13.45
C GLY A 195 75.37 4.24 13.95
N ALA A 196 74.11 3.95 13.96
CA ALA A 196 73.58 2.63 14.22
C ALA A 196 73.72 1.78 12.93
N LEU A 197 74.63 0.81 12.99
CA LEU A 197 74.82 -0.25 12.01
C LEU A 197 73.69 -1.28 12.10
#